data_cd02e0a169e61b581da69b1f6e220f05
#
_entry.id   cd02e0a169e61b581da69b1f6e220f05
#
_cell.length_a   1.000
_cell.length_b   1.000
_cell.length_c   1.000
_cell.angle_alpha   90.00
_cell.angle_beta   90.00
_cell.angle_gamma   90.00
#
_symmetry.space_group_name_H-M   'P 1'
#
loop_
_entity.id
_entity.type
_entity.pdbx_description
1 polymer ?
#
loop_
_entity_poly.entity_id
_entity_poly.type
_entity_poly.pdbx_seq_one_letter_code
_entity_poly.pdbx_strand_id
1 'polypeptide(L)'
;MTETRAIAAAIILSRPFCLTIFLVFSFLIPKLSWSQSPAPSAAPVPKSPVDTLIPWLLQEGTGLRGIPFGEVILAATGKHVLPVDPKNETDQRIIKQISGVLDEVMRRLNAPDSVIQGIPRINEVSSHFENSMRELLNTAPGLSCDFPHTAENRVQRSGYPDLRLVDQETKRVFYLDPKLYAVGSRDSSFRTFYFEPKGATNKVRDDAVHFIVGFEHEKRSSDHWNFTRWDLVDLAHFKVKLKAEFQGSNHDMYRPEAIVATSAR
;
A
#
# COMPACT_ATOMS: atom_id res chain seq x y z
N MET A 1 27.56 54.57 13.17
CA MET A 1 28.39 54.75 14.39
C MET A 1 28.96 53.40 14.72
N THR A 2 30.22 53.32 14.42
CA THR A 2 31.41 52.72 15.03
C THR A 2 31.44 51.21 15.07
N GLU A 3 32.17 50.58 14.14
CA GLU A 3 33.62 50.28 14.11
C GLU A 3 34.14 49.65 15.43
N THR A 4 34.82 48.46 15.39
CA THR A 4 36.26 48.36 15.19
C THR A 4 36.68 46.87 15.18
N ARG A 5 37.32 46.35 14.13
CA ARG A 5 38.73 45.95 13.89
C ARG A 5 39.37 45.09 15.00
N ALA A 6 39.75 43.87 14.61
CA ALA A 6 41.04 43.35 14.10
C ALA A 6 42.14 43.24 15.12
N ILE A 7 42.91 42.15 15.14
CA ILE A 7 44.36 42.12 14.84
C ILE A 7 44.86 40.64 14.87
N ALA A 8 45.67 40.33 13.90
CA ALA A 8 46.47 39.11 13.73
C ALA A 8 47.76 39.16 14.54
N ALA A 9 48.33 38.03 14.90
CA ALA A 9 49.76 37.93 15.18
C ALA A 9 50.32 36.56 14.76
N ALA A 10 51.21 36.61 13.82
CA ALA A 10 52.10 35.51 13.40
C ALA A 10 53.31 35.45 14.33
N ILE A 11 53.77 34.28 14.69
CA ILE A 11 55.11 34.07 15.24
C ILE A 11 55.83 32.98 14.45
N ILE A 12 56.92 33.43 13.79
CA ILE A 12 57.97 32.65 13.18
C ILE A 12 59.05 32.39 14.21
N LEU A 13 59.53 31.15 14.37
CA LEU A 13 60.89 30.88 14.91
C LEU A 13 61.40 29.55 14.33
N SER A 14 62.29 29.64 13.46
CA SER A 14 63.70 29.30 13.27
C SER A 14 64.20 27.93 13.74
N ARG A 15 64.82 27.24 12.78
CA ARG A 15 65.62 25.99 12.88
C ARG A 15 66.91 26.18 13.64
N PRO A 16 67.51 25.06 14.11
CA PRO A 16 68.91 24.84 13.72
C PRO A 16 69.18 23.48 13.07
N PHE A 17 70.13 23.53 12.16
CA PHE A 17 70.85 22.46 11.49
C PHE A 17 71.67 21.67 12.49
N CYS A 18 71.58 20.32 12.43
CA CYS A 18 72.57 19.46 13.06
C CYS A 18 73.03 18.42 12.01
N LEU A 19 74.26 18.62 11.62
CA LEU A 19 75.01 17.77 10.65
C LEU A 19 75.58 16.57 11.42
N THR A 20 75.11 15.36 11.14
CA THR A 20 75.72 14.13 11.69
C THR A 20 76.16 13.23 10.57
N ILE A 21 77.45 13.01 10.56
CA ILE A 21 78.24 12.17 9.64
C ILE A 21 77.82 10.70 9.92
N PHE A 22 77.33 9.98 8.91
CA PHE A 22 77.10 8.54 8.98
C PHE A 22 78.17 7.78 8.25
N LEU A 23 78.93 7.00 9.02
CA LEU A 23 79.83 5.97 8.55
C LEU A 23 79.06 4.85 7.88
N VAL A 24 79.40 4.56 6.64
CA VAL A 24 78.82 3.44 5.86
C VAL A 24 79.51 2.13 6.31
N PHE A 25 78.78 1.30 7.02
CA PHE A 25 79.10 -0.09 7.22
C PHE A 25 78.27 -0.95 6.26
N SER A 26 78.90 -1.46 5.23
CA SER A 26 78.30 -2.40 4.27
C SER A 26 78.18 -3.76 4.92
N PHE A 27 77.03 -4.11 5.44
CA PHE A 27 76.70 -5.53 5.79
C PHE A 27 76.02 -6.18 4.59
N LEU A 28 76.62 -7.16 4.01
CA LEU A 28 75.99 -8.11 3.07
C LEU A 28 75.00 -8.95 3.84
N ILE A 29 73.71 -8.64 3.73
CA ILE A 29 72.64 -9.51 4.25
C ILE A 29 72.11 -10.33 3.07
N PRO A 30 72.10 -11.70 3.15
CA PRO A 30 71.50 -12.51 2.09
C PRO A 30 69.97 -12.22 2.03
N LYS A 31 69.49 -11.87 0.81
CA LYS A 31 68.05 -11.71 0.54
C LYS A 31 67.37 -13.08 0.72
N LEU A 32 66.78 -13.31 1.91
CA LEU A 32 65.73 -14.32 2.04
C LEU A 32 64.51 -13.81 1.29
N SER A 33 64.23 -14.37 0.13
CA SER A 33 62.98 -14.16 -0.57
C SER A 33 61.84 -14.88 0.18
N TRP A 34 61.13 -14.15 0.99
CA TRP A 34 59.84 -14.64 1.49
C TRP A 34 58.86 -14.62 0.33
N SER A 35 58.57 -15.82 -0.18
CA SER A 35 57.40 -16.03 -1.04
C SER A 35 56.16 -15.69 -0.24
N GLN A 36 55.59 -14.51 -0.53
CA GLN A 36 54.27 -14.17 0.00
C GLN A 36 53.25 -15.13 -0.66
N SER A 37 52.77 -16.12 0.10
CA SER A 37 51.58 -16.83 -0.32
C SER A 37 50.45 -15.81 -0.57
N PRO A 38 49.75 -15.92 -1.69
CA PRO A 38 48.60 -15.06 -1.91
C PRO A 38 47.63 -15.20 -0.75
N ALA A 39 47.25 -14.07 -0.15
CA ALA A 39 46.19 -14.06 0.87
C ALA A 39 44.97 -14.81 0.34
N PRO A 40 44.33 -15.68 1.15
CA PRO A 40 43.12 -16.37 0.71
C PRO A 40 42.11 -15.30 0.23
N SER A 41 41.70 -15.42 -1.02
CA SER A 41 40.64 -14.60 -1.60
C SER A 41 39.44 -14.71 -0.66
N ALA A 42 39.08 -13.59 -0.04
CA ALA A 42 37.88 -13.54 0.82
C ALA A 42 36.71 -14.06 -0.01
N ALA A 43 36.04 -15.10 0.49
CA ALA A 43 34.84 -15.59 -0.13
C ALA A 43 33.86 -14.42 -0.30
N PRO A 44 33.14 -14.32 -1.44
CA PRO A 44 32.23 -13.21 -1.69
C PRO A 44 31.21 -13.18 -0.55
N VAL A 45 31.15 -12.06 0.16
CA VAL A 45 30.13 -11.83 1.19
C VAL A 45 28.76 -11.96 0.51
N PRO A 46 27.87 -12.84 1.02
CA PRO A 46 26.55 -13.00 0.43
C PRO A 46 25.85 -11.63 0.41
N LYS A 47 25.41 -11.20 -0.77
CA LYS A 47 24.68 -9.93 -0.93
C LYS A 47 23.42 -9.97 -0.09
N SER A 48 23.22 -8.93 0.72
CA SER A 48 21.96 -8.74 1.44
C SER A 48 20.78 -8.73 0.45
N PRO A 49 19.61 -9.26 0.81
CA PRO A 49 18.41 -9.08 0.00
C PRO A 49 18.16 -7.62 -0.40
N VAL A 50 18.55 -6.68 0.45
CA VAL A 50 18.45 -5.23 0.20
C VAL A 50 19.35 -4.79 -0.96
N ASP A 51 20.55 -5.38 -1.12
CA ASP A 51 21.51 -5.03 -2.19
C ASP A 51 20.98 -5.37 -3.58
N THR A 52 20.03 -6.28 -3.68
CA THR A 52 19.35 -6.65 -4.92
C THR A 52 18.01 -5.96 -5.09
N LEU A 53 17.23 -5.86 -4.01
CA LEU A 53 15.88 -5.30 -4.02
C LEU A 53 15.88 -3.80 -4.35
N ILE A 54 16.73 -3.01 -3.70
CA ILE A 54 16.73 -1.55 -3.89
C ILE A 54 17.11 -1.15 -5.33
N PRO A 55 18.23 -1.65 -5.93
CA PRO A 55 18.54 -1.37 -7.33
C PRO A 55 17.42 -1.80 -8.27
N TRP A 56 16.78 -2.95 -8.02
CA TRP A 56 15.65 -3.41 -8.81
C TRP A 56 14.46 -2.45 -8.72
N LEU A 57 14.06 -2.04 -7.51
CA LEU A 57 12.97 -1.06 -7.31
C LEU A 57 13.25 0.28 -7.99
N LEU A 58 14.50 0.72 -8.04
CA LEU A 58 14.90 1.97 -8.69
C LEU A 58 14.92 1.88 -10.21
N GLN A 59 15.25 0.72 -10.77
CA GLN A 59 15.33 0.49 -12.22
C GLN A 59 13.96 0.18 -12.83
N GLU A 60 13.11 -0.55 -12.11
CA GLU A 60 11.81 -1.03 -12.59
C GLU A 60 10.64 -0.07 -12.35
N GLY A 61 10.92 1.22 -12.15
CA GLY A 61 9.89 2.21 -11.86
C GLY A 61 8.75 2.29 -12.88
N THR A 62 8.95 1.86 -14.13
CA THR A 62 7.93 1.75 -15.18
C THR A 62 7.27 0.38 -15.18
N GLY A 63 8.02 -0.71 -14.96
CA GLY A 63 7.50 -2.08 -14.92
C GLY A 63 6.55 -2.35 -13.74
N LEU A 64 6.63 -1.51 -12.69
CA LEU A 64 5.74 -1.58 -11.53
C LEU A 64 4.41 -0.83 -11.73
N ARG A 65 4.13 -0.35 -12.93
CA ARG A 65 2.88 0.35 -13.30
C ARG A 65 2.15 -0.42 -14.39
N GLY A 66 0.83 -0.33 -14.38
CA GLY A 66 0.00 -0.95 -15.40
C GLY A 66 -0.08 -2.48 -15.28
N ILE A 67 0.18 -3.03 -14.11
CA ILE A 67 0.07 -4.46 -13.81
C ILE A 67 -1.41 -4.84 -13.83
N PRO A 68 -1.84 -5.84 -14.61
CA PRO A 68 -3.21 -6.30 -14.57
C PRO A 68 -3.60 -6.78 -13.16
N PHE A 69 -4.68 -6.25 -12.61
CA PHE A 69 -5.12 -6.62 -11.27
C PHE A 69 -5.46 -8.11 -11.16
N GLY A 70 -6.04 -8.70 -12.22
CA GLY A 70 -6.31 -10.13 -12.28
C GLY A 70 -5.07 -11.01 -12.12
N GLU A 71 -3.91 -10.60 -12.66
CA GLU A 71 -2.64 -11.30 -12.47
C GLU A 71 -2.14 -11.21 -11.02
N VAL A 72 -2.33 -10.06 -10.38
CA VAL A 72 -1.99 -9.87 -8.96
C VAL A 72 -2.83 -10.78 -8.08
N ILE A 73 -4.14 -10.85 -8.32
CA ILE A 73 -5.05 -11.74 -7.58
C ILE A 73 -4.67 -13.21 -7.83
N LEU A 74 -4.46 -13.61 -9.07
CA LEU A 74 -4.08 -14.99 -9.39
C LEU A 74 -2.78 -15.39 -8.69
N ALA A 75 -1.75 -14.55 -8.75
CA ALA A 75 -0.46 -14.83 -8.11
C ALA A 75 -0.55 -14.88 -6.58
N ALA A 76 -1.39 -14.04 -5.96
CA ALA A 76 -1.52 -13.96 -4.51
C ALA A 76 -2.45 -15.02 -3.92
N THR A 77 -3.42 -15.53 -4.69
CA THR A 77 -4.54 -16.31 -4.14
C THR A 77 -4.82 -17.62 -4.88
N GLY A 78 -4.30 -17.78 -6.10
CA GLY A 78 -4.66 -18.86 -7.02
C GLY A 78 -6.09 -18.74 -7.57
N LYS A 79 -6.74 -17.56 -7.46
CA LYS A 79 -8.10 -17.30 -7.91
C LYS A 79 -8.14 -16.34 -9.09
N HIS A 80 -9.16 -16.44 -9.91
CA HIS A 80 -9.31 -15.63 -11.11
C HIS A 80 -10.30 -14.48 -10.89
N VAL A 81 -9.94 -13.30 -11.39
CA VAL A 81 -10.88 -12.20 -11.60
C VAL A 81 -11.61 -12.47 -12.92
N LEU A 82 -12.90 -12.75 -12.82
CA LEU A 82 -13.73 -13.04 -13.98
C LEU A 82 -14.33 -11.75 -14.54
N PRO A 83 -14.39 -11.59 -15.88
CA PRO A 83 -15.10 -10.45 -16.46
C PRO A 83 -16.61 -10.64 -16.32
N VAL A 84 -17.33 -9.52 -16.31
CA VAL A 84 -18.77 -9.53 -16.56
C VAL A 84 -19.02 -10.02 -17.99
N ASP A 85 -19.89 -11.00 -18.15
CA ASP A 85 -20.35 -11.40 -19.46
C ASP A 85 -21.73 -10.77 -19.77
N PRO A 86 -21.79 -9.78 -20.68
CA PRO A 86 -23.04 -9.10 -21.02
C PRO A 86 -24.07 -10.01 -21.71
N LYS A 87 -23.67 -11.22 -22.12
CA LYS A 87 -24.58 -12.23 -22.69
C LYS A 87 -25.05 -13.27 -21.67
N ASN A 88 -24.45 -13.30 -20.50
CA ASN A 88 -24.81 -14.21 -19.42
C ASN A 88 -26.04 -13.66 -18.67
N GLU A 89 -27.15 -14.37 -18.70
CA GLU A 89 -28.40 -13.97 -18.06
C GLU A 89 -28.27 -13.80 -16.54
N THR A 90 -27.42 -14.63 -15.91
CA THR A 90 -27.12 -14.51 -14.48
C THR A 90 -26.42 -13.18 -14.18
N ASP A 91 -25.38 -12.84 -14.95
CA ASP A 91 -24.67 -11.57 -14.74
C ASP A 91 -25.58 -10.36 -14.93
N GLN A 92 -26.40 -10.37 -15.98
CA GLN A 92 -27.39 -9.30 -16.23
C GLN A 92 -28.39 -9.17 -15.07
N ARG A 93 -28.94 -10.31 -14.62
CA ARG A 93 -29.88 -10.33 -13.50
C ARG A 93 -29.24 -9.78 -12.22
N ILE A 94 -28.03 -10.26 -11.88
CA ILE A 94 -27.32 -9.82 -10.67
C ILE A 94 -26.95 -8.34 -10.74
N ILE A 95 -26.45 -7.85 -11.87
CA ILE A 95 -26.13 -6.42 -12.07
C ILE A 95 -27.39 -5.58 -11.90
N LYS A 96 -28.53 -5.99 -12.44
CA LYS A 96 -29.81 -5.29 -12.26
C LYS A 96 -30.23 -5.25 -10.80
N GLN A 97 -30.08 -6.36 -10.05
CA GLN A 97 -30.39 -6.41 -8.63
C GLN A 97 -29.45 -5.50 -7.83
N ILE A 98 -28.14 -5.57 -8.09
CA ILE A 98 -27.15 -4.67 -7.47
C ILE A 98 -27.53 -3.22 -7.76
N SER A 99 -27.81 -2.85 -9.01
CA SER A 99 -28.18 -1.47 -9.38
C SER A 99 -29.38 -0.96 -8.58
N GLY A 100 -30.47 -1.75 -8.49
CA GLY A 100 -31.64 -1.38 -7.69
C GLY A 100 -31.31 -1.22 -6.20
N VAL A 101 -30.42 -2.04 -5.67
CA VAL A 101 -29.94 -1.90 -4.28
C VAL A 101 -29.12 -0.62 -4.10
N LEU A 102 -28.25 -0.26 -5.06
CA LEU A 102 -27.45 0.97 -4.97
C LEU A 102 -28.29 2.22 -5.02
N ASP A 103 -29.36 2.24 -5.84
CA ASP A 103 -30.35 3.33 -5.83
C ASP A 103 -31.01 3.47 -4.46
N GLU A 104 -31.41 2.36 -3.85
CA GLU A 104 -32.03 2.36 -2.53
C GLU A 104 -31.05 2.75 -1.40
N VAL A 105 -29.77 2.33 -1.49
CA VAL A 105 -28.70 2.74 -0.57
C VAL A 105 -28.57 4.27 -0.62
N MET A 106 -28.44 4.85 -1.81
CA MET A 106 -28.33 6.31 -1.96
C MET A 106 -29.56 7.02 -1.42
N ARG A 107 -30.76 6.53 -1.72
CA ARG A 107 -32.01 7.12 -1.22
C ARG A 107 -32.06 7.14 0.31
N ARG A 108 -31.67 6.03 0.98
CA ARG A 108 -31.68 5.94 2.46
C ARG A 108 -30.60 6.82 3.08
N LEU A 109 -29.39 6.80 2.53
CA LEU A 109 -28.28 7.53 3.13
C LEU A 109 -28.36 9.04 2.87
N ASN A 110 -29.03 9.48 1.79
CA ASN A 110 -29.34 10.89 1.55
C ASN A 110 -30.54 11.41 2.38
N ALA A 111 -31.32 10.54 3.02
CA ALA A 111 -32.46 10.99 3.81
C ALA A 111 -32.01 11.91 4.95
N PRO A 112 -32.78 12.99 5.26
CA PRO A 112 -32.36 13.95 6.31
C PRO A 112 -32.20 13.34 7.70
N ASP A 113 -32.90 12.27 7.99
CA ASP A 113 -32.85 11.50 9.25
C ASP A 113 -31.83 10.36 9.23
N SER A 114 -31.05 10.25 8.15
CA SER A 114 -30.02 9.23 8.04
C SER A 114 -28.91 9.43 9.08
N VAL A 115 -28.47 8.33 9.67
CA VAL A 115 -27.40 8.30 10.69
C VAL A 115 -26.09 8.92 10.21
N ILE A 116 -25.82 8.93 8.89
CA ILE A 116 -24.60 9.50 8.36
C ILE A 116 -24.59 11.03 8.36
N GLN A 117 -25.75 11.68 8.43
CA GLN A 117 -25.83 13.13 8.38
C GLN A 117 -25.15 13.80 9.59
N GLY A 118 -25.14 13.11 10.74
CA GLY A 118 -24.42 13.57 11.93
C GLY A 118 -22.90 13.30 11.91
N ILE A 119 -22.37 12.60 10.91
CA ILE A 119 -20.96 12.20 10.85
C ILE A 119 -20.13 13.26 10.10
N PRO A 120 -19.15 13.92 10.73
CA PRO A 120 -18.42 15.02 10.06
C PRO A 120 -17.38 14.55 9.04
N ARG A 121 -16.87 13.31 9.17
CA ARG A 121 -15.76 12.82 8.35
C ARG A 121 -16.21 11.74 7.39
N ILE A 122 -15.93 11.93 6.11
CA ILE A 122 -16.33 10.99 5.05
C ILE A 122 -15.77 9.57 5.26
N ASN A 123 -14.57 9.44 5.82
CA ASN A 123 -13.97 8.14 6.08
C ASN A 123 -14.73 7.31 7.12
N GLU A 124 -15.51 7.97 7.99
CA GLU A 124 -16.34 7.29 9.00
C GLU A 124 -17.70 6.87 8.42
N VAL A 125 -18.07 7.44 7.28
CA VAL A 125 -19.34 7.15 6.57
C VAL A 125 -19.27 5.84 5.78
N SER A 126 -18.10 5.43 5.30
CA SER A 126 -17.93 4.27 4.39
C SER A 126 -18.56 2.98 4.94
N SER A 127 -18.41 2.71 6.23
CA SER A 127 -18.95 1.51 6.86
C SER A 127 -20.48 1.43 6.82
N HIS A 128 -21.18 2.57 6.72
CA HIS A 128 -22.64 2.61 6.57
C HIS A 128 -23.06 2.16 5.17
N PHE A 129 -22.27 2.48 4.14
CA PHE A 129 -22.50 1.97 2.78
C PHE A 129 -22.32 0.45 2.71
N GLU A 130 -21.23 -0.08 3.28
CA GLU A 130 -21.00 -1.53 3.36
C GLU A 130 -22.18 -2.25 4.05
N ASN A 131 -22.61 -1.76 5.21
CA ASN A 131 -23.70 -2.36 5.97
C ASN A 131 -25.04 -2.29 5.21
N SER A 132 -25.38 -1.10 4.67
CA SER A 132 -26.63 -0.90 3.92
C SER A 132 -26.68 -1.76 2.66
N MET A 133 -25.56 -1.83 1.91
CA MET A 133 -25.47 -2.72 0.75
C MET A 133 -25.66 -4.18 1.14
N ARG A 134 -24.95 -4.65 2.18
CA ARG A 134 -25.06 -6.04 2.66
C ARG A 134 -26.49 -6.38 3.07
N GLU A 135 -27.12 -5.51 3.84
CA GLU A 135 -28.49 -5.72 4.31
C GLU A 135 -29.49 -5.79 3.14
N LEU A 136 -29.45 -4.81 2.23
CA LEU A 136 -30.36 -4.75 1.09
C LEU A 136 -30.12 -5.88 0.08
N LEU A 137 -28.87 -6.26 -0.19
CA LEU A 137 -28.56 -7.38 -1.07
C LEU A 137 -29.10 -8.70 -0.50
N ASN A 138 -29.13 -8.87 0.82
CA ASN A 138 -29.74 -10.04 1.45
C ASN A 138 -31.29 -10.04 1.38
N THR A 139 -31.93 -8.92 1.06
CA THR A 139 -33.37 -8.88 0.80
C THR A 139 -33.71 -9.18 -0.66
N ALA A 140 -32.71 -9.14 -1.55
CA ALA A 140 -32.90 -9.42 -2.96
C ALA A 140 -33.07 -10.94 -3.19
N PRO A 141 -34.06 -11.38 -4.00
CA PRO A 141 -34.33 -12.79 -4.20
C PRO A 141 -33.11 -13.54 -4.77
N GLY A 142 -32.76 -14.68 -4.18
CA GLY A 142 -31.71 -15.57 -4.63
C GLY A 142 -30.28 -15.09 -4.37
N LEU A 143 -30.10 -14.00 -3.62
CA LEU A 143 -28.79 -13.48 -3.26
C LEU A 143 -28.46 -13.73 -1.77
N SER A 144 -27.17 -13.90 -1.50
CA SER A 144 -26.60 -13.90 -0.16
C SER A 144 -25.37 -13.02 -0.13
N CYS A 145 -25.29 -12.05 0.77
CA CYS A 145 -24.22 -11.08 0.86
C CYS A 145 -23.66 -11.02 2.28
N ASP A 146 -22.37 -11.29 2.43
CA ASP A 146 -21.70 -11.28 3.72
C ASP A 146 -20.32 -10.58 3.66
N PHE A 147 -19.80 -10.25 4.83
CA PHE A 147 -18.38 -9.88 4.95
C PHE A 147 -17.51 -11.10 4.64
N PRO A 148 -16.55 -10.98 3.73
CA PRO A 148 -15.74 -12.13 3.36
C PRO A 148 -14.83 -12.57 4.50
N HIS A 149 -14.60 -13.88 4.59
CA HIS A 149 -13.70 -14.47 5.57
C HIS A 149 -12.28 -14.54 5.03
N THR A 150 -11.31 -14.37 5.93
CA THR A 150 -9.89 -14.59 5.65
C THR A 150 -9.59 -16.06 5.38
N ALA A 151 -8.36 -16.36 4.92
CA ALA A 151 -7.89 -17.74 4.77
C ALA A 151 -7.97 -18.55 6.08
N GLU A 152 -7.86 -17.88 7.24
CA GLU A 152 -8.02 -18.49 8.57
C GLU A 152 -9.48 -18.57 9.04
N ASN A 153 -10.42 -18.34 8.15
CA ASN A 153 -11.87 -18.34 8.42
C ASN A 153 -12.33 -17.32 9.47
N ARG A 154 -11.66 -16.17 9.55
CA ARG A 154 -12.04 -15.05 10.42
C ARG A 154 -12.73 -13.97 9.61
N VAL A 155 -13.78 -13.38 10.14
CA VAL A 155 -14.39 -12.18 9.57
C VAL A 155 -13.44 -10.99 9.79
N GLN A 156 -13.04 -10.33 8.70
CA GLN A 156 -12.20 -9.15 8.77
C GLN A 156 -12.79 -8.06 7.87
N ARG A 157 -13.13 -6.92 8.45
CA ARG A 157 -13.70 -5.79 7.68
C ARG A 157 -12.65 -4.99 6.95
N SER A 158 -11.44 -4.87 7.49
CA SER A 158 -10.36 -4.15 6.83
C SER A 158 -9.78 -4.91 5.63
N GLY A 159 -9.33 -4.17 4.62
CA GLY A 159 -8.72 -4.70 3.40
C GLY A 159 -9.74 -5.21 2.38
N TYR A 160 -9.27 -5.35 1.15
CA TYR A 160 -10.05 -5.77 -0.01
C TYR A 160 -10.36 -7.28 -0.01
N PRO A 161 -11.54 -7.71 -0.49
CA PRO A 161 -12.77 -6.95 -0.76
C PRO A 161 -13.61 -6.73 0.51
N ASP A 162 -14.59 -5.80 0.45
CA ASP A 162 -15.43 -5.49 1.61
C ASP A 162 -16.64 -6.41 1.73
N LEU A 163 -17.25 -6.82 0.61
CA LEU A 163 -18.43 -7.69 0.59
C LEU A 163 -18.24 -8.85 -0.39
N ARG A 164 -18.81 -10.00 -0.03
CA ARG A 164 -18.92 -11.19 -0.86
C ARG A 164 -20.39 -11.51 -1.12
N LEU A 165 -20.81 -11.37 -2.38
CA LEU A 165 -22.15 -11.66 -2.86
C LEU A 165 -22.17 -12.99 -3.61
N VAL A 166 -23.11 -13.84 -3.31
CA VAL A 166 -23.30 -15.15 -3.94
C VAL A 166 -24.70 -15.25 -4.52
N ASP A 167 -24.78 -15.59 -5.78
CA ASP A 167 -26.02 -16.06 -6.37
C ASP A 167 -26.32 -17.49 -5.91
N GLN A 168 -27.43 -17.67 -5.21
CA GLN A 168 -27.76 -18.97 -4.60
C GLN A 168 -28.15 -20.04 -5.60
N GLU A 169 -28.55 -19.67 -6.81
CA GLU A 169 -28.91 -20.59 -7.88
C GLU A 169 -27.66 -21.15 -8.57
N THR A 170 -26.83 -20.28 -9.11
CA THR A 170 -25.67 -20.69 -9.94
C THR A 170 -24.38 -20.83 -9.15
N LYS A 171 -24.36 -20.38 -7.87
CA LYS A 171 -23.18 -20.28 -6.99
C LYS A 171 -22.13 -19.31 -7.51
N ARG A 172 -22.46 -18.48 -8.50
CA ARG A 172 -21.58 -17.44 -9.01
C ARG A 172 -21.31 -16.39 -7.93
N VAL A 173 -20.05 -16.01 -7.80
CA VAL A 173 -19.57 -15.09 -6.74
C VAL A 173 -19.21 -13.74 -7.33
N PHE A 174 -19.56 -12.69 -6.60
CA PHE A 174 -19.22 -11.29 -6.89
C PHE A 174 -18.62 -10.67 -5.65
N TYR A 175 -17.45 -10.03 -5.77
CA TYR A 175 -16.87 -9.21 -4.72
C TYR A 175 -17.20 -7.75 -4.97
N LEU A 176 -17.62 -7.04 -3.93
CA LEU A 176 -17.97 -5.63 -3.98
C LEU A 176 -17.11 -4.86 -2.97
N ASP A 177 -16.63 -3.69 -3.39
CA ASP A 177 -15.77 -2.84 -2.57
C ASP A 177 -16.22 -1.37 -2.74
N PRO A 178 -17.06 -0.86 -1.81
CA PRO A 178 -17.57 0.51 -1.88
C PRO A 178 -16.47 1.54 -1.64
N LYS A 179 -16.48 2.60 -2.45
CA LYS A 179 -15.55 3.73 -2.35
C LYS A 179 -16.32 5.03 -2.45
N LEU A 180 -16.01 5.95 -1.55
CA LEU A 180 -16.58 7.30 -1.56
C LEU A 180 -15.59 8.26 -2.22
N TYR A 181 -16.06 9.07 -3.15
CA TYR A 181 -15.22 10.05 -3.83
C TYR A 181 -15.96 11.38 -4.01
N ALA A 182 -15.21 12.49 -3.90
CA ALA A 182 -15.79 13.83 -4.04
C ALA A 182 -16.07 14.16 -5.50
N VAL A 183 -17.12 14.95 -5.75
CA VAL A 183 -17.40 15.58 -7.06
C VAL A 183 -16.12 16.24 -7.59
N GLY A 184 -15.80 15.99 -8.86
CA GLY A 184 -14.62 16.51 -9.54
C GLY A 184 -13.32 15.75 -9.25
N SER A 185 -13.32 14.71 -8.39
CA SER A 185 -12.13 13.92 -8.10
C SER A 185 -12.02 12.62 -8.92
N ARG A 186 -12.95 12.36 -9.84
CA ARG A 186 -13.02 11.13 -10.63
C ARG A 186 -11.75 10.86 -11.43
N ASP A 187 -11.14 11.89 -12.00
CA ASP A 187 -9.91 11.81 -12.78
C ASP A 187 -8.65 11.99 -11.92
N SER A 188 -8.79 11.99 -10.62
CA SER A 188 -7.67 12.16 -9.69
C SER A 188 -6.72 10.95 -9.75
N SER A 189 -5.42 11.23 -9.78
CA SER A 189 -4.38 10.21 -9.62
C SER A 189 -4.13 9.82 -8.16
N PHE A 190 -4.88 10.39 -7.21
CA PHE A 190 -4.76 10.07 -5.80
C PHE A 190 -5.21 8.63 -5.53
N ARG A 191 -4.45 7.92 -4.70
CA ARG A 191 -4.74 6.51 -4.39
C ARG A 191 -5.99 6.36 -3.55
N THR A 192 -6.99 5.66 -4.08
CA THR A 192 -8.22 5.29 -3.37
C THR A 192 -8.42 3.77 -3.27
N PHE A 193 -7.67 2.99 -4.04
CA PHE A 193 -7.67 1.53 -4.03
C PHE A 193 -6.30 1.00 -3.62
N TYR A 194 -6.29 -0.04 -2.79
CA TYR A 194 -5.10 -0.83 -2.52
C TYR A 194 -5.47 -2.28 -2.19
N PHE A 195 -4.63 -3.17 -2.63
CA PHE A 195 -4.65 -4.59 -2.30
C PHE A 195 -3.29 -4.97 -1.72
N GLU A 196 -3.29 -5.64 -0.59
CA GLU A 196 -2.08 -6.16 0.03
C GLU A 196 -2.06 -7.69 -0.10
N PRO A 197 -1.09 -8.27 -0.85
CA PRO A 197 -1.02 -9.70 -1.05
C PRO A 197 -0.50 -10.41 0.22
N LYS A 198 -1.40 -10.69 1.14
CA LYS A 198 -1.13 -11.44 2.38
C LYS A 198 -1.79 -12.81 2.31
N GLY A 199 -1.09 -13.86 2.73
CA GLY A 199 -1.63 -15.22 2.75
C GLY A 199 -2.75 -15.39 3.77
N ALA A 200 -2.43 -15.19 5.05
CA ALA A 200 -3.35 -15.47 6.16
C ALA A 200 -4.60 -14.58 6.19
N THR A 201 -4.45 -13.30 5.88
CA THR A 201 -5.52 -12.30 5.91
C THR A 201 -6.21 -12.07 4.57
N ASN A 202 -5.86 -12.85 3.55
CA ASN A 202 -6.48 -12.75 2.24
C ASN A 202 -7.95 -13.19 2.29
N LYS A 203 -8.82 -12.36 1.71
CA LYS A 203 -10.28 -12.57 1.68
C LYS A 203 -10.80 -13.04 0.31
N VAL A 204 -9.96 -13.02 -0.74
CA VAL A 204 -10.34 -13.52 -2.08
C VAL A 204 -10.15 -15.03 -2.10
N ARG A 205 -11.25 -15.77 -2.09
CA ARG A 205 -11.28 -17.25 -2.00
C ARG A 205 -12.01 -17.93 -3.12
N ASP A 206 -12.62 -17.17 -4.02
CA ASP A 206 -13.41 -17.68 -5.14
C ASP A 206 -12.89 -17.10 -6.45
N ASP A 207 -13.06 -17.87 -7.54
CA ASP A 207 -13.08 -17.27 -8.86
C ASP A 207 -14.35 -16.43 -8.96
N ALA A 208 -14.23 -15.13 -9.19
CA ALA A 208 -15.34 -14.20 -9.01
C ALA A 208 -15.26 -13.01 -9.96
N VAL A 209 -16.40 -12.37 -10.18
CA VAL A 209 -16.45 -11.00 -10.71
C VAL A 209 -16.13 -10.03 -9.58
N HIS A 210 -15.29 -9.05 -9.85
CA HIS A 210 -14.84 -8.07 -8.86
C HIS A 210 -15.31 -6.67 -9.24
N PHE A 211 -16.01 -6.00 -8.33
CA PHE A 211 -16.53 -4.65 -8.54
C PHE A 211 -15.98 -3.66 -7.52
N ILE A 212 -15.65 -2.45 -8.00
CA ILE A 212 -15.69 -1.25 -7.19
C ILE A 212 -17.09 -0.65 -7.30
N VAL A 213 -17.65 -0.23 -6.18
CA VAL A 213 -18.89 0.53 -6.13
C VAL A 213 -18.54 1.96 -5.71
N GLY A 214 -18.36 2.85 -6.68
CA GLY A 214 -18.03 4.24 -6.41
C GLY A 214 -19.29 5.04 -6.09
N PHE A 215 -19.30 5.77 -4.96
CA PHE A 215 -20.35 6.73 -4.63
C PHE A 215 -19.77 8.15 -4.65
N GLU A 216 -20.28 8.98 -5.52
CA GLU A 216 -19.90 10.37 -5.63
C GLU A 216 -20.66 11.23 -4.61
N HIS A 217 -19.92 12.08 -3.89
CA HIS A 217 -20.52 12.97 -2.92
C HIS A 217 -20.12 14.43 -3.17
N GLU A 218 -21.02 15.33 -2.86
CA GLU A 218 -20.72 16.75 -2.77
C GLU A 218 -19.94 17.05 -1.48
N LYS A 219 -19.34 18.25 -1.44
CA LYS A 219 -18.77 18.76 -0.20
C LYS A 219 -19.89 18.88 0.83
N ARG A 220 -19.67 18.39 2.05
CA ARG A 220 -20.63 18.51 3.15
C ARG A 220 -21.05 19.96 3.33
N SER A 221 -22.35 20.20 3.30
CA SER A 221 -22.95 21.52 3.40
C SER A 221 -24.09 21.50 4.41
N SER A 222 -24.18 22.54 5.25
CA SER A 222 -25.22 22.66 6.29
C SER A 222 -25.37 21.37 7.12
N ASP A 223 -24.23 20.74 7.44
CA ASP A 223 -24.14 19.48 8.18
C ASP A 223 -24.75 18.25 7.50
N HIS A 224 -25.00 18.34 6.19
CA HIS A 224 -25.52 17.24 5.38
C HIS A 224 -24.52 16.74 4.34
N TRP A 225 -24.51 15.39 4.19
CA TRP A 225 -23.91 14.71 3.04
C TRP A 225 -24.97 14.56 1.95
N ASN A 226 -24.57 14.80 0.70
CA ASN A 226 -25.37 14.54 -0.49
C ASN A 226 -24.57 13.67 -1.46
N PHE A 227 -25.06 12.45 -1.70
CA PHE A 227 -24.50 11.52 -2.68
C PHE A 227 -25.30 11.67 -3.97
N THR A 228 -24.62 12.01 -5.06
CA THR A 228 -25.25 12.41 -6.32
C THR A 228 -25.30 11.29 -7.34
N ARG A 229 -24.41 10.28 -7.20
CA ARG A 229 -24.21 9.27 -8.21
C ARG A 229 -23.54 8.03 -7.62
N TRP A 230 -23.81 6.88 -8.23
CA TRP A 230 -23.00 5.68 -8.05
C TRP A 230 -22.50 5.15 -9.39
N ASP A 231 -21.36 4.45 -9.38
CA ASP A 231 -20.79 3.72 -10.51
C ASP A 231 -20.47 2.29 -10.07
N LEU A 232 -20.86 1.30 -10.86
CA LEU A 232 -20.44 -0.10 -10.68
C LEU A 232 -19.34 -0.41 -11.72
N VAL A 233 -18.11 -0.60 -11.24
CA VAL A 233 -16.92 -0.72 -12.09
C VAL A 233 -16.38 -2.14 -12.05
N ASP A 234 -16.35 -2.82 -13.20
CA ASP A 234 -15.73 -4.14 -13.37
C ASP A 234 -14.20 -4.02 -13.35
N LEU A 235 -13.57 -4.79 -12.47
CA LEU A 235 -12.10 -4.80 -12.30
C LEU A 235 -11.37 -5.81 -13.20
N ALA A 236 -12.04 -6.52 -14.10
CA ALA A 236 -11.42 -7.53 -14.96
C ALA A 236 -10.27 -6.96 -15.81
N HIS A 237 -10.39 -5.68 -16.22
CA HIS A 237 -9.35 -4.99 -17.00
C HIS A 237 -8.63 -3.88 -16.20
N PHE A 238 -8.84 -3.84 -14.89
CA PHE A 238 -8.21 -2.86 -14.03
C PHE A 238 -6.70 -3.10 -13.96
N LYS A 239 -5.94 -1.98 -13.98
CA LYS A 239 -4.48 -2.00 -13.85
C LYS A 239 -4.05 -1.27 -12.60
N VAL A 240 -3.17 -1.89 -11.86
CA VAL A 240 -2.60 -1.34 -10.62
C VAL A 240 -1.14 -0.95 -10.81
N LYS A 241 -0.62 -0.22 -9.83
CA LYS A 241 0.82 0.02 -9.68
C LYS A 241 1.28 -0.52 -8.33
N LEU A 242 2.45 -1.14 -8.28
CA LEU A 242 3.10 -1.47 -7.04
C LEU A 242 3.66 -0.19 -6.41
N LYS A 243 3.40 -0.01 -5.11
CA LYS A 243 4.05 0.99 -4.28
C LYS A 243 4.83 0.25 -3.21
N ALA A 244 6.16 0.30 -3.30
CA ALA A 244 7.03 -0.25 -2.28
C ALA A 244 7.25 0.78 -1.17
N GLU A 245 7.02 0.38 0.08
CA GLU A 245 7.23 1.20 1.27
C GLU A 245 7.93 0.35 2.33
N PHE A 246 8.99 0.87 2.94
CA PHE A 246 9.57 0.28 4.13
C PHE A 246 8.81 0.82 5.34
N GLN A 247 8.34 -0.06 6.20
CA GLN A 247 7.50 0.29 7.34
C GLN A 247 8.21 -0.05 8.65
N GLY A 248 8.01 0.78 9.66
CA GLY A 248 8.44 0.55 11.04
C GLY A 248 7.31 0.93 11.99
N SER A 249 7.12 0.14 13.03
CA SER A 249 6.15 0.43 14.10
C SER A 249 6.79 1.25 15.23
N ASN A 250 5.98 1.78 16.14
CA ASN A 250 6.47 2.39 17.37
C ASN A 250 7.33 1.40 18.17
N HIS A 251 6.95 0.13 18.19
CA HIS A 251 7.73 -0.92 18.86
C HIS A 251 9.13 -1.08 18.26
N ASP A 252 9.25 -0.93 16.93
CA ASP A 252 10.54 -1.04 16.23
C ASP A 252 11.43 0.19 16.45
N MET A 253 10.82 1.37 16.56
CA MET A 253 11.53 2.66 16.70
C MET A 253 11.94 2.98 18.13
N TYR A 254 11.05 2.71 19.10
CA TYR A 254 11.24 3.13 20.51
C TYR A 254 11.81 2.01 21.39
N ARG A 255 12.74 1.24 20.87
CA ARG A 255 13.48 0.25 21.66
C ARG A 255 14.40 0.96 22.64
N PRO A 256 14.53 0.48 23.89
CA PRO A 256 15.38 1.11 24.91
C PRO A 256 16.82 1.37 24.44
N GLU A 257 17.39 0.42 23.70
CA GLU A 257 18.75 0.49 23.16
C GLU A 257 18.92 1.49 22.00
N ALA A 258 17.83 1.89 21.37
CA ALA A 258 17.84 2.88 20.28
C ALA A 258 17.61 4.32 20.78
N ILE A 259 17.14 4.49 22.01
CA ILE A 259 16.86 5.81 22.58
C ILE A 259 18.14 6.46 23.06
N VAL A 260 18.61 7.46 22.34
CA VAL A 260 19.86 8.20 22.70
C VAL A 260 19.64 9.32 23.72
N ALA A 261 18.41 9.81 23.85
CA ALA A 261 18.03 10.82 24.85
C ALA A 261 16.52 10.80 25.09
N THR A 262 16.09 11.18 26.29
CA THR A 262 14.68 11.36 26.63
C THR A 262 14.51 12.58 27.51
N SER A 263 13.35 13.22 27.46
CA SER A 263 13.01 14.29 28.40
C SER A 263 12.75 13.71 29.80
N ALA A 264 13.16 14.42 30.83
CA ALA A 264 12.69 14.11 32.17
C ALA A 264 11.17 14.28 32.25
N ARG A 265 10.50 13.34 32.94
CA ARG A 265 9.07 13.45 33.25
C ARG A 265 8.84 14.21 34.52
#